data_ee8c2e13e70c398dd38847cc8984cd89
#
_entry.id   ee8c2e13e70c398dd38847cc8984cd89
#
_cell.length_a   1.000
_cell.length_b   1.000
_cell.length_c   1.000
_cell.angle_alpha   90.00
_cell.angle_beta   90.00
_cell.angle_gamma   90.00
#
_symmetry.space_group_name_H-M   'P 1'
#
loop_
_entity.id
_entity.type
_entity.pdbx_description
1 polymer ?
#
loop_
_entity_poly.entity_id
_entity_poly.type
_entity_poly.pdbx_seq_one_letter_code
_entity_poly.pdbx_strand_id
1 'polypeptide(L)'
;DPAPNPQRLALFMKMKGIEVETVPVDMTTGEHLSDAYKQVNAAGTVPAMVLDDGTVLTEVVGMYTYLEGLHPEPPLMGQTPLERAQVMSWCHKLFTGLTQAVASVFRNRSKGFVNRALPGPQDLPQIPDLAERGRLQINFALPMLDEHLATSRWLAGDNFTAADIDLYVTIGFMGWIKESIPENCTHLNDWFQRAQEKLA
;
A
#
# COMPACT_ATOMS: atom_id res chain seq x y z
N ASP A 1 -8.88 -1.80 11.90
CA ASP A 1 -7.68 -1.35 11.18
C ASP A 1 -8.07 -0.85 9.80
N PRO A 2 -7.52 0.26 9.35
CA PRO A 2 -7.80 0.76 8.02
C PRO A 2 -7.28 -0.22 6.97
N ALA A 3 -7.97 -0.27 5.81
CA ALA A 3 -7.49 -1.03 4.66
C ALA A 3 -6.09 -0.54 4.22
N PRO A 4 -5.27 -1.37 3.55
CA PRO A 4 -3.87 -1.03 3.27
C PRO A 4 -3.68 0.31 2.55
N ASN A 5 -4.47 0.61 1.53
CA ASN A 5 -4.31 1.87 0.77
C ASN A 5 -4.61 3.13 1.61
N PRO A 6 -5.72 3.23 2.39
CA PRO A 6 -5.89 4.33 3.34
C PRO A 6 -4.77 4.45 4.36
N GLN A 7 -4.23 3.32 4.86
CA GLN A 7 -3.11 3.33 5.80
C GLN A 7 -1.84 3.89 5.17
N ARG A 8 -1.53 3.53 3.93
CA ARG A 8 -0.39 4.08 3.18
C ARG A 8 -0.47 5.61 3.11
N LEU A 9 -1.63 6.15 2.70
CA LEU A 9 -1.83 7.58 2.61
C LEU A 9 -1.74 8.27 3.98
N ALA A 10 -2.37 7.70 5.01
CA ALA A 10 -2.34 8.26 6.37
C ALA A 10 -0.91 8.35 6.92
N LEU A 11 -0.09 7.32 6.73
CA LEU A 11 1.31 7.34 7.16
C LEU A 11 2.15 8.37 6.37
N PHE A 12 1.91 8.48 5.07
CA PHE A 12 2.58 9.50 4.25
C PHE A 12 2.24 10.92 4.74
N MET A 13 0.97 11.21 4.96
CA MET A 13 0.53 12.50 5.50
C MET A 13 1.09 12.76 6.90
N LYS A 14 1.06 11.75 7.79
CA LYS A 14 1.67 11.84 9.13
C LYS A 14 3.14 12.23 9.05
N MET A 15 3.92 11.55 8.20
CA MET A 15 5.35 11.84 8.01
C MET A 15 5.63 13.25 7.50
N LYS A 16 4.71 13.82 6.75
CA LYS A 16 4.79 15.20 6.23
C LYS A 16 4.18 16.25 7.16
N GLY A 17 3.56 15.85 8.27
CA GLY A 17 2.85 16.77 9.16
C GLY A 17 1.62 17.39 8.49
N ILE A 18 0.99 16.68 7.55
CA ILE A 18 -0.20 17.13 6.83
C ILE A 18 -1.44 16.68 7.59
N GLU A 19 -2.27 17.62 8.00
CA GLU A 19 -3.58 17.38 8.61
C GLU A 19 -4.68 17.79 7.62
N VAL A 20 -5.62 16.87 7.37
CA VAL A 20 -6.79 17.11 6.52
C VAL A 20 -8.05 16.58 7.20
N GLU A 21 -9.19 17.15 6.88
CA GLU A 21 -10.47 16.59 7.28
C GLU A 21 -10.64 15.22 6.61
N THR A 22 -10.98 14.21 7.42
CA THR A 22 -11.19 12.85 6.96
C THR A 22 -12.61 12.39 7.23
N VAL A 23 -13.26 11.85 6.20
CA VAL A 23 -14.57 11.23 6.30
C VAL A 23 -14.36 9.70 6.29
N PRO A 24 -14.67 9.02 7.40
CA PRO A 24 -14.53 7.57 7.45
C PRO A 24 -15.57 6.90 6.53
N VAL A 25 -15.15 5.85 5.83
CA VAL A 25 -16.01 5.03 4.96
C VAL A 25 -16.07 3.62 5.56
N ASP A 26 -17.26 3.18 5.93
CA ASP A 26 -17.44 1.85 6.52
C ASP A 26 -17.42 0.75 5.46
N MET A 27 -16.25 0.12 5.33
CA MET A 27 -16.03 -1.00 4.41
C MET A 27 -16.82 -2.26 4.82
N THR A 28 -17.21 -2.40 6.09
CA THR A 28 -17.89 -3.60 6.59
C THR A 28 -19.35 -3.65 6.17
N THR A 29 -19.99 -2.49 6.06
CA THR A 29 -21.34 -2.33 5.53
C THR A 29 -21.40 -2.22 4.01
N GLY A 30 -20.24 -2.09 3.35
CA GLY A 30 -20.17 -1.89 1.90
C GLY A 30 -20.44 -0.44 1.46
N GLU A 31 -20.32 0.54 2.36
CA GLU A 31 -20.57 1.95 2.07
C GLU A 31 -19.81 2.46 0.83
N HIS A 32 -18.56 1.99 0.63
CA HIS A 32 -17.73 2.29 -0.55
C HIS A 32 -18.35 1.82 -1.89
N LEU A 33 -19.37 0.98 -1.85
CA LEU A 33 -20.11 0.50 -3.02
C LEU A 33 -21.48 1.16 -3.17
N SER A 34 -21.86 2.06 -2.24
CA SER A 34 -23.11 2.82 -2.32
C SER A 34 -23.10 3.79 -3.50
N ASP A 35 -24.28 4.16 -3.98
CA ASP A 35 -24.42 5.15 -5.06
C ASP A 35 -23.89 6.52 -4.63
N ALA A 36 -24.04 6.87 -3.33
CA ALA A 36 -23.50 8.10 -2.79
C ALA A 36 -21.96 8.14 -2.87
N TYR A 37 -21.26 7.08 -2.46
CA TYR A 37 -19.81 7.03 -2.54
C TYR A 37 -19.32 6.96 -4.00
N LYS A 38 -20.04 6.27 -4.88
CA LYS A 38 -19.70 6.19 -6.31
C LYS A 38 -19.77 7.53 -7.03
N GLN A 39 -20.48 8.51 -6.50
CA GLN A 39 -20.42 9.89 -7.01
C GLN A 39 -19.05 10.54 -6.73
N VAL A 40 -18.37 10.12 -5.64
CA VAL A 40 -17.01 10.55 -5.34
C VAL A 40 -15.99 9.71 -6.09
N ASN A 41 -16.10 8.39 -6.00
CA ASN A 41 -15.19 7.45 -6.67
C ASN A 41 -15.96 6.29 -7.32
N ALA A 42 -16.19 6.40 -8.63
CA ALA A 42 -16.92 5.40 -9.40
C ALA A 42 -16.32 3.99 -9.34
N ALA A 43 -15.01 3.87 -9.04
CA ALA A 43 -14.36 2.58 -8.85
C ALA A 43 -14.74 1.89 -7.53
N GLY A 44 -15.44 2.57 -6.60
CA GLY A 44 -15.82 1.99 -5.31
C GLY A 44 -14.61 1.52 -4.50
N THR A 45 -13.51 2.26 -4.56
CA THR A 45 -12.27 1.96 -3.82
C THR A 45 -11.93 3.09 -2.86
N VAL A 46 -11.15 2.77 -1.82
CA VAL A 46 -10.65 3.75 -0.84
C VAL A 46 -9.12 3.73 -0.83
N PRO A 47 -8.46 4.87 -0.54
CA PRO A 47 -9.04 6.18 -0.27
C PRO A 47 -9.44 6.94 -1.55
N ALA A 48 -10.20 8.03 -1.39
CA ALA A 48 -10.38 9.08 -2.37
C ALA A 48 -10.03 10.43 -1.73
N MET A 49 -9.36 11.31 -2.46
CA MET A 49 -9.02 12.67 -2.01
C MET A 49 -9.75 13.67 -2.88
N VAL A 50 -10.60 14.49 -2.27
CA VAL A 50 -11.34 15.55 -2.96
C VAL A 50 -10.62 16.86 -2.69
N LEU A 51 -10.23 17.56 -3.74
CA LEU A 51 -9.57 18.86 -3.67
C LEU A 51 -10.59 20.00 -3.59
N ASP A 52 -10.16 21.21 -3.23
CA ASP A 52 -11.02 22.39 -3.06
C ASP A 52 -11.78 22.79 -4.33
N ASP A 53 -11.22 22.49 -5.50
CA ASP A 53 -11.87 22.72 -6.80
C ASP A 53 -12.82 21.60 -7.24
N GLY A 54 -13.00 20.57 -6.40
CA GLY A 54 -13.82 19.40 -6.67
C GLY A 54 -13.10 18.29 -7.45
N THR A 55 -11.83 18.46 -7.80
CA THR A 55 -11.03 17.39 -8.43
C THR A 55 -10.87 16.21 -7.47
N VAL A 56 -11.06 14.99 -7.96
CA VAL A 56 -10.92 13.77 -7.16
C VAL A 56 -9.69 12.97 -7.59
N LEU A 57 -8.80 12.70 -6.64
CA LEU A 57 -7.68 11.78 -6.79
C LEU A 57 -8.04 10.44 -6.14
N THR A 58 -7.79 9.33 -6.82
CA THR A 58 -8.26 8.00 -6.38
C THR A 58 -7.14 6.99 -6.11
N GLU A 59 -5.96 7.17 -6.67
CA GLU A 59 -4.83 6.25 -6.49
C GLU A 59 -3.79 6.84 -5.53
N VAL A 60 -3.34 6.04 -4.54
CA VAL A 60 -2.43 6.49 -3.49
C VAL A 60 -1.16 7.12 -4.05
N VAL A 61 -0.59 6.55 -5.12
CA VAL A 61 0.64 7.09 -5.73
C VAL A 61 0.40 8.46 -6.38
N GLY A 62 -0.80 8.66 -6.96
CA GLY A 62 -1.22 9.99 -7.46
C GLY A 62 -1.34 11.00 -6.33
N MET A 63 -1.94 10.59 -5.19
CA MET A 63 -2.06 11.41 -3.99
C MET A 63 -0.68 11.74 -3.40
N TYR A 64 0.23 10.77 -3.33
CA TYR A 64 1.63 11.01 -2.92
C TYR A 64 2.30 12.08 -3.78
N THR A 65 2.16 11.95 -5.10
CA THR A 65 2.77 12.87 -6.05
C THR A 65 2.21 14.29 -5.88
N TYR A 66 0.90 14.41 -5.68
CA TYR A 66 0.24 15.70 -5.46
C TYR A 66 0.69 16.35 -4.15
N LEU A 67 0.63 15.58 -3.05
CA LEU A 67 0.99 16.07 -1.71
C LEU A 67 2.50 16.39 -1.62
N GLU A 68 3.38 15.61 -2.26
CA GLU A 68 4.81 15.92 -2.35
C GLU A 68 5.06 17.25 -3.05
N GLY A 69 4.29 17.55 -4.10
CA GLY A 69 4.40 18.83 -4.81
C GLY A 69 4.00 20.05 -3.97
N LEU A 70 3.02 19.89 -3.08
CA LEU A 70 2.58 20.94 -2.17
C LEU A 70 3.45 21.03 -0.91
N HIS A 71 3.93 19.91 -0.41
CA HIS A 71 4.72 19.78 0.81
C HIS A 71 6.02 19.02 0.52
N PRO A 72 7.04 19.66 -0.07
CA PRO A 72 8.26 18.97 -0.52
C PRO A 72 9.11 18.40 0.63
N GLU A 73 8.94 18.91 1.85
CA GLU A 73 9.70 18.45 3.02
C GLU A 73 8.83 17.68 4.04
N PRO A 74 9.33 16.57 4.58
CA PRO A 74 10.52 15.81 4.15
C PRO A 74 10.30 15.16 2.76
N PRO A 75 11.36 14.96 1.95
CA PRO A 75 11.24 14.50 0.55
C PRO A 75 10.98 12.99 0.46
N LEU A 76 9.74 12.57 0.68
CA LEU A 76 9.36 11.16 0.68
C LEU A 76 9.29 10.54 -0.73
N MET A 77 9.19 11.37 -1.77
CA MET A 77 9.21 10.93 -3.17
C MET A 77 10.57 11.19 -3.86
N GLY A 78 11.59 11.65 -3.11
CA GLY A 78 12.91 11.98 -3.62
C GLY A 78 13.03 13.43 -4.10
N GLN A 79 14.25 13.99 -4.01
CA GLN A 79 14.55 15.39 -4.36
C GLN A 79 14.96 15.55 -5.83
N THR A 80 15.80 14.63 -6.31
CA THR A 80 16.29 14.66 -7.70
C THR A 80 15.41 13.83 -8.63
N PRO A 81 15.46 14.05 -9.95
CA PRO A 81 14.77 13.21 -10.92
C PRO A 81 15.14 11.72 -10.79
N LEU A 82 16.40 11.41 -10.48
CA LEU A 82 16.86 10.03 -10.31
C LEU A 82 16.25 9.40 -9.06
N GLU A 83 16.29 10.08 -7.92
CA GLU A 83 15.67 9.59 -6.67
C GLU A 83 14.18 9.38 -6.84
N ARG A 84 13.46 10.30 -7.48
CA ARG A 84 12.03 10.15 -7.78
C ARG A 84 11.76 8.91 -8.62
N ALA A 85 12.59 8.68 -9.64
CA ALA A 85 12.46 7.48 -10.47
C ALA A 85 12.71 6.20 -9.67
N GLN A 86 13.68 6.20 -8.75
CA GLN A 86 13.97 5.06 -7.88
C GLN A 86 12.82 4.78 -6.90
N VAL A 87 12.30 5.80 -6.22
CA VAL A 87 11.15 5.66 -5.31
C VAL A 87 9.93 5.12 -6.06
N MET A 88 9.59 5.73 -7.20
CA MET A 88 8.45 5.27 -8.02
C MET A 88 8.64 3.84 -8.53
N SER A 89 9.86 3.47 -8.92
CA SER A 89 10.18 2.11 -9.34
C SER A 89 9.94 1.10 -8.20
N TRP A 90 10.34 1.44 -6.97
CA TRP A 90 10.09 0.58 -5.81
C TRP A 90 8.61 0.49 -5.44
N CYS A 91 7.89 1.61 -5.40
CA CYS A 91 6.44 1.60 -5.17
C CYS A 91 5.73 0.69 -6.18
N HIS A 92 6.10 0.76 -7.47
CA HIS A 92 5.50 -0.08 -8.50
C HIS A 92 5.89 -1.56 -8.37
N LYS A 93 7.17 -1.87 -8.12
CA LYS A 93 7.64 -3.24 -7.87
C LYS A 93 6.93 -3.89 -6.69
N LEU A 94 6.77 -3.15 -5.59
CA LEU A 94 6.07 -3.63 -4.40
C LEU A 94 4.60 -3.87 -4.70
N PHE A 95 3.94 -2.93 -5.37
CA PHE A 95 2.52 -3.07 -5.69
C PHE A 95 2.27 -4.29 -6.56
N THR A 96 3.00 -4.45 -7.65
CA THR A 96 2.79 -5.55 -8.61
C THR A 96 3.33 -6.89 -8.11
N GLY A 97 4.46 -6.89 -7.39
CA GLY A 97 5.15 -8.11 -6.95
C GLY A 97 4.67 -8.66 -5.61
N LEU A 98 4.41 -7.81 -4.61
CA LEU A 98 4.08 -8.26 -3.26
C LEU A 98 2.66 -7.87 -2.83
N THR A 99 2.26 -6.61 -2.93
CA THR A 99 0.95 -6.15 -2.45
C THR A 99 -0.20 -6.87 -3.17
N GLN A 100 -0.11 -7.01 -4.50
CA GLN A 100 -1.10 -7.74 -5.29
C GLN A 100 -1.09 -9.25 -4.98
N ALA A 101 0.06 -9.82 -4.64
CA ALA A 101 0.15 -11.22 -4.22
C ALA A 101 -0.60 -11.44 -2.90
N VAL A 102 -0.37 -10.58 -1.89
CA VAL A 102 -1.10 -10.61 -0.61
C VAL A 102 -2.59 -10.41 -0.83
N ALA A 103 -2.99 -9.42 -1.65
CA ALA A 103 -4.39 -9.16 -1.99
C ALA A 103 -5.04 -10.36 -2.70
N SER A 104 -4.31 -11.05 -3.58
CA SER A 104 -4.80 -12.26 -4.25
C SER A 104 -5.07 -13.39 -3.27
N VAL A 105 -4.18 -13.64 -2.30
CA VAL A 105 -4.41 -14.62 -1.24
C VAL A 105 -5.63 -14.23 -0.41
N PHE A 106 -5.66 -12.98 0.07
CA PHE A 106 -6.71 -12.49 0.95
C PHE A 106 -8.09 -12.58 0.30
N ARG A 107 -8.24 -12.03 -0.91
CA ARG A 107 -9.55 -11.94 -1.58
C ARG A 107 -10.04 -13.27 -2.12
N ASN A 108 -9.15 -14.14 -2.57
CA ASN A 108 -9.56 -15.44 -3.12
C ASN A 108 -9.77 -16.54 -2.06
N ARG A 109 -9.51 -16.25 -0.76
CA ARG A 109 -9.74 -17.20 0.33
C ARG A 109 -10.69 -16.72 1.42
N SER A 110 -10.87 -15.43 1.58
CA SER A 110 -11.70 -14.89 2.66
C SER A 110 -13.18 -14.98 2.31
N LYS A 111 -13.98 -15.54 3.23
CA LYS A 111 -15.43 -15.74 3.05
C LYS A 111 -16.20 -14.45 2.74
N GLY A 112 -15.75 -13.29 3.26
CA GLY A 112 -16.36 -11.99 3.01
C GLY A 112 -16.16 -11.45 1.59
N PHE A 113 -15.36 -12.14 0.74
CA PHE A 113 -15.05 -11.72 -0.62
C PHE A 113 -15.56 -12.70 -1.71
N VAL A 114 -16.49 -13.56 -1.35
CA VAL A 114 -17.20 -14.37 -2.36
C VAL A 114 -17.86 -13.42 -3.36
N ASN A 115 -17.66 -13.66 -4.66
CA ASN A 115 -18.05 -12.79 -5.77
C ASN A 115 -17.47 -11.35 -5.72
N ARG A 116 -16.43 -11.12 -4.90
CA ARG A 116 -15.75 -9.83 -4.73
C ARG A 116 -14.24 -10.02 -4.75
N ALA A 117 -13.75 -10.90 -5.61
CA ALA A 117 -12.33 -11.27 -5.66
C ALA A 117 -11.40 -10.12 -6.06
N LEU A 118 -11.90 -9.10 -6.74
CA LEU A 118 -11.18 -7.86 -7.02
C LEU A 118 -11.85 -6.65 -6.35
N PRO A 119 -11.09 -5.56 -6.13
CA PRO A 119 -11.67 -4.29 -5.71
C PRO A 119 -12.63 -3.74 -6.75
N GLY A 120 -13.62 -2.96 -6.29
CA GLY A 120 -14.57 -2.31 -7.17
C GLY A 120 -15.97 -2.95 -7.18
N PRO A 121 -16.87 -2.45 -8.03
CA PRO A 121 -18.27 -2.83 -8.04
C PRO A 121 -18.58 -4.13 -8.81
N GLN A 122 -17.57 -4.80 -9.33
CA GLN A 122 -17.74 -5.99 -10.17
C GLN A 122 -17.94 -7.26 -9.33
N ASP A 123 -18.91 -8.08 -9.72
CA ASP A 123 -19.11 -9.41 -9.14
C ASP A 123 -18.18 -10.42 -9.83
N LEU A 124 -17.01 -10.61 -9.24
CA LEU A 124 -16.00 -11.55 -9.74
C LEU A 124 -15.83 -12.71 -8.76
N PRO A 125 -15.95 -13.97 -9.24
CA PRO A 125 -15.81 -15.13 -8.39
C PRO A 125 -14.38 -15.30 -7.89
N GLN A 126 -14.24 -15.91 -6.72
CA GLN A 126 -12.95 -16.33 -6.18
C GLN A 126 -12.38 -17.48 -7.03
N ILE A 127 -11.05 -17.42 -7.24
CA ILE A 127 -10.28 -18.45 -7.95
C ILE A 127 -9.18 -18.92 -7.00
N PRO A 128 -9.34 -20.09 -6.34
CA PRO A 128 -8.40 -20.59 -5.33
C PRO A 128 -6.95 -20.67 -5.81
N ASP A 129 -6.72 -21.02 -7.07
CA ASP A 129 -5.39 -21.13 -7.66
C ASP A 129 -4.64 -19.79 -7.67
N LEU A 130 -5.36 -18.66 -7.72
CA LEU A 130 -4.74 -17.33 -7.61
C LEU A 130 -4.20 -17.08 -6.19
N ALA A 131 -4.83 -17.64 -5.17
CA ALA A 131 -4.31 -17.57 -3.82
C ALA A 131 -3.04 -18.42 -3.67
N GLU A 132 -2.98 -19.61 -4.27
CA GLU A 132 -1.76 -20.43 -4.27
C GLU A 132 -0.61 -19.71 -5.00
N ARG A 133 -0.89 -19.18 -6.19
CA ARG A 133 0.09 -18.37 -6.92
C ARG A 133 0.56 -17.16 -6.11
N GLY A 134 -0.36 -16.49 -5.41
CA GLY A 134 -0.03 -15.37 -4.54
C GLY A 134 0.96 -15.76 -3.44
N ARG A 135 0.77 -16.91 -2.77
CA ARG A 135 1.73 -17.42 -1.77
C ARG A 135 3.10 -17.70 -2.36
N LEU A 136 3.17 -18.30 -3.55
CA LEU A 136 4.44 -18.53 -4.23
C LEU A 136 5.16 -17.20 -4.53
N GLN A 137 4.41 -16.18 -4.97
CA GLN A 137 4.97 -14.85 -5.22
C GLN A 137 5.51 -14.20 -3.94
N ILE A 138 4.78 -14.31 -2.80
CA ILE A 138 5.23 -13.79 -1.51
C ILE A 138 6.54 -14.49 -1.10
N ASN A 139 6.57 -15.83 -1.15
CA ASN A 139 7.74 -16.61 -0.80
C ASN A 139 8.98 -16.30 -1.66
N PHE A 140 8.77 -15.85 -2.88
CA PHE A 140 9.84 -15.41 -3.77
C PHE A 140 10.27 -13.96 -3.51
N ALA A 141 9.32 -13.08 -3.21
CA ALA A 141 9.57 -11.65 -3.04
C ALA A 141 10.34 -11.34 -1.73
N LEU A 142 10.02 -12.02 -0.61
CA LEU A 142 10.62 -11.71 0.69
C LEU A 142 12.14 -11.94 0.72
N PRO A 143 12.70 -13.06 0.23
CA PRO A 143 14.14 -13.23 0.14
C PRO A 143 14.82 -12.20 -0.77
N MET A 144 14.20 -11.81 -1.89
CA MET A 144 14.75 -10.76 -2.75
C MET A 144 14.81 -9.39 -2.07
N LEU A 145 13.81 -9.06 -1.25
CA LEU A 145 13.81 -7.84 -0.45
C LEU A 145 14.88 -7.91 0.65
N ASP A 146 15.05 -9.05 1.29
CA ASP A 146 16.10 -9.27 2.29
C ASP A 146 17.50 -9.08 1.69
N GLU A 147 17.78 -9.68 0.52
CA GLU A 147 19.04 -9.53 -0.20
C GLU A 147 19.30 -8.05 -0.57
N HIS A 148 18.29 -7.34 -1.07
CA HIS A 148 18.41 -5.91 -1.37
C HIS A 148 18.76 -5.09 -0.12
N LEU A 149 18.08 -5.35 0.99
CA LEU A 149 18.27 -4.63 2.25
C LEU A 149 19.57 -5.00 2.99
N ALA A 150 20.27 -6.07 2.57
CA ALA A 150 21.61 -6.37 3.05
C ALA A 150 22.64 -5.29 2.65
N THR A 151 22.39 -4.56 1.56
CA THR A 151 23.29 -3.53 1.03
C THR A 151 22.68 -2.15 0.96
N SER A 152 21.40 -2.00 1.27
CA SER A 152 20.68 -0.73 1.25
C SER A 152 19.96 -0.49 2.57
N ARG A 153 20.10 0.72 3.11
CA ARG A 153 19.45 1.06 4.39
C ARG A 153 17.94 1.09 4.28
N TRP A 154 17.42 1.68 3.18
CA TRP A 154 16.02 1.79 2.82
C TRP A 154 15.82 1.35 1.38
N LEU A 155 14.60 1.12 0.94
CA LEU A 155 14.35 0.55 -0.39
C LEU A 155 14.92 1.38 -1.53
N ALA A 156 14.82 2.70 -1.45
CA ALA A 156 15.29 3.59 -2.50
C ALA A 156 16.67 4.23 -2.21
N GLY A 157 17.43 3.66 -1.24
CA GLY A 157 18.78 4.12 -0.88
C GLY A 157 18.92 4.51 0.58
N ASP A 158 19.53 5.67 0.86
CA ASP A 158 19.90 6.06 2.23
C ASP A 158 18.78 6.73 3.02
N ASN A 159 17.73 7.21 2.35
CA ASN A 159 16.64 7.94 2.96
C ASN A 159 15.34 7.12 2.98
N PHE A 160 14.58 7.27 4.09
CA PHE A 160 13.24 6.71 4.21
C PHE A 160 12.29 7.42 3.22
N THR A 161 11.52 6.66 2.46
CA THR A 161 10.66 7.15 1.38
C THR A 161 9.27 6.53 1.40
N ALA A 162 8.41 6.97 0.49
CA ALA A 162 7.09 6.38 0.25
C ALA A 162 7.16 4.88 -0.07
N ALA A 163 8.25 4.41 -0.68
CA ALA A 163 8.45 2.99 -0.95
C ALA A 163 8.55 2.17 0.35
N ASP A 164 9.19 2.72 1.39
CA ASP A 164 9.29 2.07 2.69
C ASP A 164 7.94 2.06 3.42
N ILE A 165 7.14 3.11 3.28
CA ILE A 165 5.74 3.14 3.76
C ILE A 165 4.94 2.02 3.10
N ASP A 166 5.06 1.87 1.79
CA ASP A 166 4.36 0.86 1.01
C ASP A 166 4.73 -0.56 1.44
N LEU A 167 6.01 -0.83 1.64
CA LEU A 167 6.46 -2.13 2.13
C LEU A 167 6.00 -2.39 3.57
N TYR A 168 6.12 -1.40 4.46
CA TYR A 168 5.68 -1.52 5.85
C TYR A 168 4.19 -1.90 5.94
N VAL A 169 3.34 -1.19 5.22
CA VAL A 169 1.91 -1.49 5.18
C VAL A 169 1.61 -2.84 4.54
N THR A 170 2.35 -3.21 3.49
CA THR A 170 2.16 -4.51 2.83
C THR A 170 2.53 -5.67 3.75
N ILE A 171 3.59 -5.54 4.56
CA ILE A 171 3.93 -6.55 5.59
C ILE A 171 2.84 -6.63 6.66
N GLY A 172 2.31 -5.49 7.11
CA GLY A 172 1.14 -5.49 8.01
C GLY A 172 -0.07 -6.22 7.41
N PHE A 173 -0.31 -6.01 6.11
CA PHE A 173 -1.38 -6.70 5.38
C PHE A 173 -1.15 -8.21 5.26
N MET A 174 0.10 -8.70 5.20
CA MET A 174 0.42 -10.12 5.24
C MET A 174 -0.14 -10.81 6.51
N GLY A 175 -0.21 -10.10 7.63
CA GLY A 175 -0.82 -10.60 8.86
C GLY A 175 -2.29 -11.03 8.69
N TRP A 176 -3.05 -10.40 7.79
CA TRP A 176 -4.45 -10.77 7.51
C TRP A 176 -4.60 -12.14 6.83
N ILE A 177 -3.55 -12.59 6.18
CA ILE A 177 -3.47 -13.93 5.57
C ILE A 177 -2.64 -14.91 6.40
N LYS A 178 -2.26 -14.52 7.64
CA LYS A 178 -1.44 -15.27 8.58
C LYS A 178 -0.04 -15.59 8.07
N GLU A 179 0.52 -14.69 7.29
CA GLU A 179 1.91 -14.71 6.84
C GLU A 179 2.72 -13.63 7.58
N SER A 180 4.02 -13.85 7.71
CA SER A 180 4.96 -12.94 8.34
C SER A 180 6.30 -12.97 7.62
N ILE A 181 7.20 -12.06 7.96
CA ILE A 181 8.59 -12.11 7.48
C ILE A 181 9.22 -13.39 8.03
N PRO A 182 9.86 -14.24 7.19
CA PRO A 182 10.59 -15.42 7.66
C PRO A 182 11.76 -15.02 8.59
N GLU A 183 12.04 -15.84 9.60
CA GLU A 183 13.12 -15.56 10.57
C GLU A 183 14.49 -15.46 9.90
N ASN A 184 14.72 -16.20 8.83
CA ASN A 184 15.97 -16.17 8.06
C ASN A 184 16.13 -14.93 7.16
N CYS A 185 15.09 -14.12 6.95
CA CYS A 185 15.17 -12.82 6.29
C CYS A 185 15.58 -11.75 7.32
N THR A 186 16.83 -11.81 7.78
CA THR A 186 17.30 -11.00 8.92
C THR A 186 17.39 -9.52 8.59
N HIS A 187 17.82 -9.16 7.39
CA HIS A 187 17.92 -7.75 6.96
C HIS A 187 16.54 -7.11 6.77
N LEU A 188 15.56 -7.87 6.29
CA LEU A 188 14.18 -7.41 6.14
C LEU A 188 13.52 -7.25 7.54
N ASN A 189 13.79 -8.14 8.48
CA ASN A 189 13.33 -8.01 9.86
C ASN A 189 13.93 -6.76 10.54
N ASP A 190 15.24 -6.53 10.39
CA ASP A 190 15.91 -5.34 10.91
C ASP A 190 15.37 -4.04 10.27
N TRP A 191 15.12 -4.08 8.96
CA TRP A 191 14.49 -2.97 8.26
C TRP A 191 13.07 -2.70 8.81
N PHE A 192 12.27 -3.75 9.06
CA PHE A 192 10.91 -3.61 9.57
C PHE A 192 10.89 -2.93 10.94
N GLN A 193 11.80 -3.29 11.84
CA GLN A 193 11.94 -2.64 13.15
C GLN A 193 12.29 -1.16 13.00
N ARG A 194 13.29 -0.82 12.17
CA ARG A 194 13.65 0.58 11.89
C ARG A 194 12.50 1.38 11.27
N ALA A 195 11.73 0.77 10.37
CA ALA A 195 10.56 1.40 9.77
C ALA A 195 9.45 1.65 10.80
N GLN A 196 9.23 0.71 11.71
CA GLN A 196 8.28 0.86 12.81
C GLN A 196 8.65 2.02 13.74
N GLU A 197 9.91 2.13 14.14
CA GLU A 197 10.41 3.24 14.94
C GLU A 197 10.24 4.59 14.23
N LYS A 198 10.48 4.62 12.90
CA LYS A 198 10.37 5.83 12.09
C LYS A 198 8.92 6.30 11.94
N LEU A 199 7.96 5.37 11.96
CA LEU A 199 6.53 5.62 11.76
C LEU A 199 5.74 5.76 13.08
N ALA A 200 6.35 5.46 14.23
CA ALA A 200 5.75 5.64 15.55
C ALA A 200 5.51 7.13 15.86
#